data_3d4482df0a186ec83aadd9a4d24e4a15
#
_entry.id   3d4482df0a186ec83aadd9a4d24e4a15
#
_cell.length_a   1.000
_cell.length_b   1.000
_cell.length_c   1.000
_cell.angle_alpha   90.00
_cell.angle_beta   90.00
_cell.angle_gamma   90.00
#
_symmetry.space_group_name_H-M   'P 1'
#
loop_
_entity.id
_entity.type
_entity.pdbx_description
1 polymer ?
#
loop_
_entity_poly.entity_id
_entity_poly.type
_entity_poly.pdbx_seq_one_letter_code
_entity_poly.pdbx_strand_id
1 'polypeptide(L)'
;MIPVEKNKEYVACIDSVSSDGNGVAHIDGFAVFVPQTVDGDKIKMLVVKVQKNFAYGKVLEITEPSDKRCEPMCQHYKRCGGCQIRHIKYDAQLDIKRDIVENAMQRIGKFENFKIDGIVGMDVPERYRNKMVFPVGNVHGKNICGFYAMRSHDIIPLDDCSLGDEINKEINDAVIDYMNENNVSAYDEKSHKGIVRRVFTRKSFSANEIMVVVSVNAKSLPKREKLISKLRKVSDRIVSIVLNINTKRNNLVLTEENVILWGKDRISDTLLGVKFYISPQSFFQVNPVQTEKLYSKALEYADIDENTSVMDIYCGIGTISLCAAKNAKSVVGVEIVERAIEDAKENAVKNGIENAIFYADSAENIVPKLIEKGERPDVVILDPPRKGSDESTLTAIIKAQPKRVVYVSCNPATLARDARFLNDNGYTITATTAFDLFPHTSHVESVVLMSRVDE
;
A
#
# COMPACT_ATOMS: atom_id res chain seq x y z
N MET A 1 -5.63 27.27 -28.62
CA MET A 1 -6.90 27.54 -27.87
C MET A 1 -7.25 26.27 -27.14
N ILE A 2 -7.74 26.33 -25.89
CA ILE A 2 -8.18 25.11 -25.17
C ILE A 2 -9.56 24.75 -25.74
N PRO A 3 -9.76 23.51 -26.25
CA PRO A 3 -11.00 23.15 -26.97
C PRO A 3 -12.18 22.82 -26.03
N VAL A 4 -11.99 22.85 -24.73
CA VAL A 4 -13.02 22.56 -23.73
C VAL A 4 -13.24 23.72 -22.76
N GLU A 5 -14.50 23.89 -22.34
CA GLU A 5 -14.91 24.95 -21.41
C GLU A 5 -15.52 24.34 -20.14
N LYS A 6 -15.26 24.97 -18.99
CA LYS A 6 -15.88 24.59 -17.73
C LYS A 6 -17.40 24.74 -17.80
N ASN A 7 -18.13 23.78 -17.21
CA ASN A 7 -19.60 23.69 -17.18
C ASN A 7 -20.26 23.49 -18.56
N LYS A 8 -19.50 23.02 -19.55
CA LYS A 8 -20.04 22.57 -20.84
C LYS A 8 -20.08 21.05 -20.91
N GLU A 9 -21.03 20.53 -21.68
CA GLU A 9 -21.21 19.11 -21.93
C GLU A 9 -20.52 18.69 -23.22
N TYR A 10 -19.92 17.50 -23.21
CA TYR A 10 -19.23 16.90 -24.36
C TYR A 10 -19.57 15.41 -24.44
N VAL A 11 -19.57 14.90 -25.66
CA VAL A 11 -19.67 13.46 -25.94
C VAL A 11 -18.28 12.99 -26.39
N ALA A 12 -17.80 11.90 -25.82
CA ALA A 12 -16.49 11.35 -26.15
C ALA A 12 -16.44 9.84 -25.92
N CYS A 13 -15.49 9.18 -26.57
CA CYS A 13 -15.05 7.83 -26.26
C CYS A 13 -13.91 7.91 -25.25
N ILE A 14 -13.85 6.94 -24.34
CA ILE A 14 -12.71 6.76 -23.42
C ILE A 14 -11.67 5.91 -24.15
N ASP A 15 -10.45 6.44 -24.25
CA ASP A 15 -9.35 5.83 -25.02
C ASP A 15 -8.46 4.94 -24.16
N SER A 16 -8.33 5.26 -22.86
CA SER A 16 -7.45 4.56 -21.91
C SER A 16 -7.82 4.85 -20.47
N VAL A 17 -7.13 4.20 -19.52
CA VAL A 17 -7.24 4.48 -18.08
C VAL A 17 -5.90 4.98 -17.57
N SER A 18 -5.91 6.10 -16.83
CA SER A 18 -4.73 6.71 -16.24
C SER A 18 -4.24 5.95 -15.00
N SER A 19 -3.01 6.24 -14.55
CA SER A 19 -2.43 5.70 -13.31
C SER A 19 -3.25 5.99 -12.04
N ASP A 20 -4.12 7.00 -12.09
CA ASP A 20 -5.04 7.34 -10.99
C ASP A 20 -6.41 6.62 -11.11
N GLY A 21 -6.57 5.74 -12.13
CA GLY A 21 -7.81 4.99 -12.36
C GLY A 21 -8.94 5.82 -12.98
N ASN A 22 -8.62 6.99 -13.56
CA ASN A 22 -9.59 7.78 -14.34
C ASN A 22 -9.52 7.36 -15.80
N GLY A 23 -10.66 7.20 -16.48
CA GLY A 23 -10.66 7.12 -17.93
C GLY A 23 -10.15 8.41 -18.55
N VAL A 24 -9.53 8.30 -19.70
CA VAL A 24 -8.98 9.43 -20.48
C VAL A 24 -9.74 9.51 -21.80
N ALA A 25 -10.35 10.64 -22.05
CA ALA A 25 -10.93 11.00 -23.33
C ALA A 25 -10.15 12.15 -23.96
N HIS A 26 -10.21 12.30 -25.28
CA HIS A 26 -9.64 13.44 -25.98
C HIS A 26 -10.71 14.22 -26.73
N ILE A 27 -10.74 15.53 -26.54
CA ILE A 27 -11.55 16.47 -27.31
C ILE A 27 -10.59 17.34 -28.11
N ASP A 28 -10.60 17.20 -29.43
CA ASP A 28 -9.65 17.85 -30.34
C ASP A 28 -8.19 17.72 -29.85
N GLY A 29 -7.81 16.50 -29.44
CA GLY A 29 -6.45 16.21 -28.92
C GLY A 29 -6.16 16.64 -27.47
N PHE A 30 -7.12 17.31 -26.80
CA PHE A 30 -6.96 17.77 -25.41
C PHE A 30 -7.51 16.73 -24.42
N ALA A 31 -6.68 16.27 -23.49
CA ALA A 31 -7.02 15.21 -22.56
C ALA A 31 -8.05 15.67 -21.49
N VAL A 32 -9.06 14.83 -21.28
CA VAL A 32 -10.08 14.99 -20.22
C VAL A 32 -10.10 13.73 -19.35
N PHE A 33 -9.80 13.87 -18.07
CA PHE A 33 -9.83 12.76 -17.10
C PHE A 33 -11.23 12.62 -16.51
N VAL A 34 -11.81 11.43 -16.64
CA VAL A 34 -13.20 11.15 -16.24
C VAL A 34 -13.24 9.96 -15.29
N PRO A 35 -13.51 10.17 -13.99
CA PRO A 35 -13.61 9.08 -13.02
C PRO A 35 -14.74 8.08 -13.36
N GLN A 36 -14.57 6.82 -12.92
CA GLN A 36 -15.57 5.76 -13.05
C GLN A 36 -15.90 5.39 -14.50
N THR A 37 -14.94 5.58 -15.41
CA THR A 37 -15.03 5.14 -16.81
C THR A 37 -13.88 4.22 -17.16
N VAL A 38 -14.04 3.45 -18.23
CA VAL A 38 -13.06 2.52 -18.77
C VAL A 38 -12.97 2.69 -20.28
N ASP A 39 -11.83 2.32 -20.85
CA ASP A 39 -11.60 2.37 -22.30
C ASP A 39 -12.69 1.59 -23.06
N GLY A 40 -13.17 2.19 -24.15
CA GLY A 40 -14.30 1.71 -24.92
C GLY A 40 -15.66 2.26 -24.48
N ASP A 41 -15.78 2.89 -23.30
CA ASP A 41 -17.01 3.60 -22.95
C ASP A 41 -17.25 4.79 -23.86
N LYS A 42 -18.47 4.93 -24.43
CA LYS A 42 -18.95 6.20 -24.98
C LYS A 42 -19.78 6.92 -23.94
N ILE A 43 -19.44 8.15 -23.68
CA ILE A 43 -20.02 8.91 -22.57
C ILE A 43 -20.48 10.30 -22.98
N LYS A 44 -21.50 10.78 -22.27
CA LYS A 44 -21.79 12.20 -22.14
C LYS A 44 -21.24 12.69 -20.82
N MET A 45 -20.37 13.72 -20.84
CA MET A 45 -19.70 14.24 -19.66
C MET A 45 -19.87 15.74 -19.51
N LEU A 46 -19.83 16.23 -18.27
CA LEU A 46 -19.72 17.64 -17.92
C LEU A 46 -18.27 17.95 -17.55
N VAL A 47 -17.65 18.92 -18.21
CA VAL A 47 -16.30 19.41 -17.81
C VAL A 47 -16.44 20.25 -16.54
N VAL A 48 -15.84 19.78 -15.44
CA VAL A 48 -15.95 20.43 -14.12
C VAL A 48 -14.76 21.31 -13.77
N LYS A 49 -13.60 21.05 -14.38
CA LYS A 49 -12.37 21.83 -14.15
C LYS A 49 -11.48 21.79 -15.38
N VAL A 50 -10.97 22.94 -15.80
CA VAL A 50 -10.01 23.07 -16.90
C VAL A 50 -8.67 23.53 -16.34
N GLN A 51 -7.58 22.88 -16.76
CA GLN A 51 -6.19 23.19 -16.47
C GLN A 51 -5.49 23.60 -17.79
N LYS A 52 -4.23 24.00 -17.71
CA LYS A 52 -3.44 24.41 -18.89
C LYS A 52 -3.32 23.31 -19.95
N ASN A 53 -3.11 22.04 -19.54
CA ASN A 53 -2.78 20.93 -20.43
C ASN A 53 -3.82 19.81 -20.40
N PHE A 54 -4.82 19.85 -19.56
CA PHE A 54 -5.86 18.82 -19.42
C PHE A 54 -7.09 19.36 -18.67
N ALA A 55 -8.17 18.60 -18.69
CA ALA A 55 -9.38 18.89 -17.92
C ALA A 55 -9.85 17.71 -17.09
N TYR A 56 -10.79 17.94 -16.17
CA TYR A 56 -11.55 16.91 -15.47
C TYR A 56 -13.00 16.97 -15.88
N GLY A 57 -13.55 15.80 -16.21
CA GLY A 57 -14.96 15.58 -16.52
C GLY A 57 -15.67 14.81 -15.40
N LYS A 58 -16.98 14.95 -15.38
CA LYS A 58 -17.90 14.11 -14.60
C LYS A 58 -18.85 13.42 -15.58
N VAL A 59 -18.99 12.10 -15.48
CA VAL A 59 -19.97 11.34 -16.28
C VAL A 59 -21.37 11.83 -15.94
N LEU A 60 -22.15 12.18 -16.96
CA LEU A 60 -23.59 12.40 -16.90
C LEU A 60 -24.33 11.12 -17.30
N GLU A 61 -23.86 10.48 -18.38
CA GLU A 61 -24.46 9.28 -18.96
C GLU A 61 -23.39 8.44 -19.65
N ILE A 62 -23.54 7.12 -19.57
CA ILE A 62 -22.76 6.17 -20.39
C ILE A 62 -23.73 5.73 -21.51
N THR A 63 -23.50 6.24 -22.72
CA THR A 63 -24.40 6.00 -23.86
C THR A 63 -24.18 4.63 -24.49
N GLU A 64 -22.92 4.17 -24.52
CA GLU A 64 -22.53 2.82 -24.93
C GLU A 64 -21.49 2.30 -23.94
N PRO A 65 -21.83 1.31 -23.09
CA PRO A 65 -20.89 0.76 -22.12
C PRO A 65 -19.86 -0.13 -22.82
N SER A 66 -18.60 -0.06 -22.38
CA SER A 66 -17.54 -0.99 -22.75
C SER A 66 -17.84 -2.42 -22.28
N ASP A 67 -17.42 -3.41 -23.05
CA ASP A 67 -17.47 -4.82 -22.65
C ASP A 67 -16.59 -5.16 -21.45
N LYS A 68 -15.61 -4.31 -21.13
CA LYS A 68 -14.75 -4.42 -19.95
C LYS A 68 -15.46 -4.02 -18.64
N ARG A 69 -16.65 -3.46 -18.69
CA ARG A 69 -17.39 -3.07 -17.48
C ARG A 69 -17.99 -4.26 -16.76
N CYS A 70 -18.11 -4.12 -15.44
CA CYS A 70 -18.98 -4.94 -14.60
C CYS A 70 -19.74 -4.06 -13.59
N GLU A 71 -20.83 -4.60 -13.05
CA GLU A 71 -21.53 -3.93 -11.95
C GLU A 71 -20.74 -4.12 -10.66
N PRO A 72 -20.36 -3.04 -9.95
CA PRO A 72 -19.63 -3.15 -8.68
C PRO A 72 -20.52 -3.80 -7.61
N MET A 73 -20.06 -4.91 -7.01
CA MET A 73 -20.78 -5.55 -5.89
C MET A 73 -20.87 -4.66 -4.63
N CYS A 74 -19.99 -3.67 -4.50
CA CYS A 74 -19.95 -2.76 -3.36
C CYS A 74 -20.97 -1.64 -3.54
N GLN A 75 -22.01 -1.59 -2.71
CA GLN A 75 -23.04 -0.53 -2.74
C GLN A 75 -22.49 0.89 -2.47
N HIS A 76 -21.32 1.01 -1.82
CA HIS A 76 -20.68 2.28 -1.51
C HIS A 76 -19.71 2.76 -2.58
N TYR A 77 -19.48 1.97 -3.65
CA TYR A 77 -18.46 2.24 -4.66
C TYR A 77 -18.53 3.65 -5.26
N LYS A 78 -19.72 4.12 -5.61
CA LYS A 78 -19.90 5.45 -6.23
C LYS A 78 -19.51 6.61 -5.32
N ARG A 79 -19.49 6.42 -4.00
CA ARG A 79 -19.22 7.47 -3.02
C ARG A 79 -17.89 7.27 -2.28
N CYS A 80 -17.49 6.02 -2.03
CA CYS A 80 -16.29 5.67 -1.30
C CYS A 80 -15.03 5.91 -2.14
N GLY A 81 -14.00 6.49 -1.53
CA GLY A 81 -12.69 6.74 -2.19
C GLY A 81 -11.73 5.55 -2.19
N GLY A 82 -12.13 4.39 -1.64
CA GLY A 82 -11.22 3.27 -1.42
C GLY A 82 -10.86 2.46 -2.67
N CYS A 83 -11.75 2.42 -3.68
CA CYS A 83 -11.57 1.66 -4.93
C CYS A 83 -11.76 2.59 -6.12
N GLN A 84 -10.84 2.60 -7.09
CA GLN A 84 -10.92 3.45 -8.27
C GLN A 84 -11.50 2.73 -9.48
N ILE A 85 -11.20 1.43 -9.64
CA ILE A 85 -11.49 0.65 -10.85
C ILE A 85 -12.38 -0.59 -10.62
N ARG A 86 -13.17 -0.62 -9.54
CA ARG A 86 -14.05 -1.75 -9.21
C ARG A 86 -15.20 -1.97 -10.20
N HIS A 87 -15.49 -1.00 -11.05
CA HIS A 87 -16.47 -1.07 -12.14
C HIS A 87 -15.93 -1.76 -13.39
N ILE A 88 -14.71 -2.25 -13.36
CA ILE A 88 -13.99 -2.90 -14.45
C ILE A 88 -13.83 -4.38 -14.12
N LYS A 89 -14.03 -5.26 -15.09
CA LYS A 89 -13.79 -6.71 -14.97
C LYS A 89 -12.35 -6.95 -14.53
N TYR A 90 -12.12 -7.96 -13.70
CA TYR A 90 -10.84 -8.15 -13.04
C TYR A 90 -9.68 -8.37 -14.04
N ASP A 91 -9.89 -9.14 -15.09
CA ASP A 91 -8.86 -9.35 -16.13
C ASP A 91 -8.47 -8.03 -16.81
N ALA A 92 -9.46 -7.18 -17.12
CA ALA A 92 -9.20 -5.85 -17.67
C ALA A 92 -8.51 -4.91 -16.67
N GLN A 93 -8.71 -5.07 -15.35
CA GLN A 93 -7.92 -4.36 -14.34
C GLN A 93 -6.43 -4.75 -14.41
N LEU A 94 -6.12 -6.02 -14.65
CA LEU A 94 -4.73 -6.49 -14.81
C LEU A 94 -4.09 -5.90 -16.07
N ASP A 95 -4.81 -5.84 -17.19
CA ASP A 95 -4.31 -5.21 -18.42
C ASP A 95 -4.01 -3.72 -18.22
N ILE A 96 -4.91 -2.99 -17.55
CA ILE A 96 -4.69 -1.58 -17.19
C ILE A 96 -3.43 -1.42 -16.33
N LYS A 97 -3.21 -2.30 -15.36
CA LYS A 97 -2.01 -2.26 -14.51
C LYS A 97 -0.74 -2.58 -15.26
N ARG A 98 -0.79 -3.51 -16.21
CA ARG A 98 0.31 -3.76 -17.17
C ARG A 98 0.65 -2.50 -17.92
N ASP A 99 -0.35 -1.86 -18.54
CA ASP A 99 -0.18 -0.64 -19.33
C ASP A 99 0.40 0.52 -18.51
N ILE A 100 0.00 0.65 -17.24
CA ILE A 100 0.55 1.67 -16.32
C ILE A 100 2.06 1.49 -16.17
N VAL A 101 2.54 0.25 -15.93
CA VAL A 101 3.97 -0.03 -15.78
C VAL A 101 4.71 0.20 -17.11
N GLU A 102 4.25 -0.39 -18.22
CA GLU A 102 4.88 -0.27 -19.53
C GLU A 102 4.96 1.19 -20.00
N ASN A 103 3.86 1.95 -19.83
CA ASN A 103 3.83 3.37 -20.17
C ASN A 103 4.82 4.20 -19.33
N ALA A 104 4.95 3.91 -18.03
CA ALA A 104 5.92 4.60 -17.18
C ALA A 104 7.36 4.31 -17.64
N MET A 105 7.69 3.05 -17.89
CA MET A 105 9.01 2.63 -18.36
C MET A 105 9.37 3.25 -19.71
N GLN A 106 8.40 3.30 -20.64
CA GLN A 106 8.63 3.89 -21.97
C GLN A 106 8.72 5.42 -21.92
N ARG A 107 7.78 6.10 -21.25
CA ARG A 107 7.67 7.57 -21.29
C ARG A 107 8.65 8.27 -20.35
N ILE A 108 8.83 7.74 -19.14
CA ILE A 108 9.69 8.33 -18.09
C ILE A 108 11.09 7.71 -18.19
N GLY A 109 11.18 6.37 -18.18
CA GLY A 109 12.42 5.62 -18.25
C GLY A 109 13.09 5.65 -19.61
N LYS A 110 12.35 6.04 -20.68
CA LYS A 110 12.86 6.06 -22.07
C LYS A 110 13.36 4.70 -22.56
N PHE A 111 12.80 3.61 -22.02
CA PHE A 111 13.05 2.27 -22.53
C PHE A 111 12.16 2.00 -23.74
N GLU A 112 12.75 1.91 -24.92
CA GLU A 112 12.01 1.71 -26.16
C GLU A 112 11.35 0.33 -26.20
N ASN A 113 10.09 0.28 -26.65
CA ASN A 113 9.30 -0.95 -26.81
C ASN A 113 9.28 -1.85 -25.55
N PHE A 114 9.44 -1.26 -24.37
CA PHE A 114 9.45 -2.00 -23.10
C PHE A 114 8.16 -2.78 -22.88
N LYS A 115 8.30 -4.03 -22.50
CA LYS A 115 7.21 -4.93 -22.10
C LYS A 115 7.58 -5.63 -20.81
N ILE A 116 6.59 -5.87 -19.97
CA ILE A 116 6.76 -6.71 -18.78
C ILE A 116 6.60 -8.19 -19.17
N ASP A 117 7.28 -9.09 -18.43
CA ASP A 117 7.21 -10.53 -18.69
C ASP A 117 5.84 -11.11 -18.29
N GLY A 118 5.17 -10.48 -17.33
CA GLY A 118 3.85 -10.90 -16.87
C GLY A 118 3.28 -10.04 -15.76
N ILE A 119 2.00 -10.29 -15.47
CA ILE A 119 1.31 -9.72 -14.31
C ILE A 119 0.64 -10.82 -13.50
N VAL A 120 0.85 -10.80 -12.18
CA VAL A 120 0.30 -11.78 -11.25
C VAL A 120 -0.92 -11.19 -10.54
N GLY A 121 -2.10 -11.68 -10.92
CA GLY A 121 -3.37 -11.36 -10.27
C GLY A 121 -3.70 -12.25 -9.07
N MET A 122 -4.84 -11.97 -8.44
CA MET A 122 -5.43 -12.81 -7.39
C MET A 122 -6.51 -13.74 -7.96
N ASP A 123 -6.58 -14.96 -7.47
CA ASP A 123 -7.67 -15.89 -7.79
C ASP A 123 -9.01 -15.38 -7.21
N VAL A 124 -8.95 -14.82 -5.98
CA VAL A 124 -10.09 -14.20 -5.30
C VAL A 124 -9.68 -12.77 -4.89
N PRO A 125 -10.06 -11.73 -5.66
CA PRO A 125 -9.61 -10.35 -5.44
C PRO A 125 -10.38 -9.64 -4.31
N GLU A 126 -10.94 -10.39 -3.37
CA GLU A 126 -11.73 -9.93 -2.23
C GLU A 126 -11.12 -10.41 -0.92
N ARG A 127 -11.48 -9.75 0.21
CA ARG A 127 -11.09 -10.14 1.58
C ARG A 127 -9.58 -10.26 1.81
N TYR A 128 -8.77 -9.60 0.98
CA TYR A 128 -7.31 -9.73 0.98
C TYR A 128 -6.61 -8.83 2.01
N ARG A 129 -7.26 -7.75 2.47
CA ARG A 129 -6.59 -6.79 3.37
C ARG A 129 -6.51 -7.32 4.78
N ASN A 130 -5.29 -7.44 5.26
CA ASN A 130 -5.00 -7.76 6.66
C ASN A 130 -5.07 -6.54 7.60
N LYS A 131 -5.20 -5.32 7.05
CA LYS A 131 -5.23 -4.08 7.82
C LYS A 131 -6.33 -3.16 7.31
N MET A 132 -7.20 -2.73 8.24
CA MET A 132 -8.26 -1.77 7.94
C MET A 132 -8.21 -0.61 8.94
N VAL A 133 -8.57 0.58 8.48
CA VAL A 133 -8.60 1.81 9.28
C VAL A 133 -9.93 2.51 9.04
N PHE A 134 -10.72 2.63 10.08
CA PHE A 134 -12.05 3.20 10.01
C PHE A 134 -12.08 4.52 10.80
N PRO A 135 -12.19 5.69 10.17
CA PRO A 135 -12.48 6.93 10.87
C PRO A 135 -13.82 6.84 11.61
N VAL A 136 -13.84 7.42 12.80
CA VAL A 136 -15.04 7.55 13.63
C VAL A 136 -15.48 9.00 13.61
N GLY A 137 -16.76 9.23 13.41
CA GLY A 137 -17.35 10.56 13.36
C GLY A 137 -18.72 10.62 13.98
N ASN A 138 -19.34 11.80 13.94
CA ASN A 138 -20.70 12.01 14.39
C ASN A 138 -21.51 12.66 13.28
N VAL A 139 -22.65 12.03 12.95
CA VAL A 139 -23.61 12.56 11.97
C VAL A 139 -24.97 12.65 12.63
N HIS A 140 -25.52 13.85 12.67
CA HIS A 140 -26.84 14.14 13.29
C HIS A 140 -26.97 13.60 14.74
N GLY A 141 -25.89 13.74 15.53
CA GLY A 141 -25.88 13.29 16.94
C GLY A 141 -25.59 11.80 17.16
N LYS A 142 -25.43 11.01 16.08
CA LYS A 142 -25.11 9.58 16.16
C LYS A 142 -23.63 9.34 15.82
N ASN A 143 -22.94 8.59 16.66
CA ASN A 143 -21.58 8.13 16.34
C ASN A 143 -21.66 7.11 15.20
N ILE A 144 -20.76 7.24 14.24
CA ILE A 144 -20.64 6.36 13.08
C ILE A 144 -19.18 5.96 12.85
N CYS A 145 -18.97 4.84 12.20
CA CYS A 145 -17.68 4.36 11.75
C CYS A 145 -17.75 3.97 10.28
N GLY A 146 -16.71 4.26 9.49
CA GLY A 146 -16.77 3.97 8.06
C GLY A 146 -15.53 4.42 7.30
N PHE A 147 -15.70 4.83 6.03
CA PHE A 147 -14.62 5.41 5.22
C PHE A 147 -14.94 6.82 4.76
N TYR A 148 -13.92 7.55 4.38
CA TYR A 148 -14.10 8.87 3.78
C TYR A 148 -14.70 8.78 2.39
N ALA A 149 -15.63 9.68 2.12
CA ALA A 149 -16.14 9.91 0.77
C ALA A 149 -15.01 10.43 -0.14
N MET A 150 -15.12 10.11 -1.41
CA MET A 150 -14.13 10.53 -2.41
C MET A 150 -13.92 12.04 -2.36
N ARG A 151 -12.66 12.48 -2.20
CA ARG A 151 -12.24 13.89 -2.12
C ARG A 151 -12.91 14.68 -0.99
N SER A 152 -13.32 14.01 0.07
CA SER A 152 -13.95 14.62 1.24
C SER A 152 -13.46 13.93 2.53
N HIS A 153 -13.67 14.59 3.68
CA HIS A 153 -13.54 13.99 5.00
C HIS A 153 -14.90 13.58 5.58
N ASP A 154 -15.96 13.59 4.77
CA ASP A 154 -17.26 13.08 5.19
C ASP A 154 -17.21 11.56 5.31
N ILE A 155 -17.64 11.05 6.45
CA ILE A 155 -17.62 9.61 6.72
C ILE A 155 -18.87 8.97 6.13
N ILE A 156 -18.67 7.95 5.31
CA ILE A 156 -19.71 7.06 4.81
C ILE A 156 -19.80 5.89 5.79
N PRO A 157 -20.92 5.72 6.51
CA PRO A 157 -21.13 4.52 7.32
C PRO A 157 -21.04 3.29 6.43
N LEU A 158 -20.31 2.29 6.89
CA LEU A 158 -20.14 1.04 6.15
C LEU A 158 -20.68 -0.12 6.96
N ASP A 159 -21.57 -0.88 6.33
CA ASP A 159 -22.01 -2.16 6.88
C ASP A 159 -20.93 -3.24 6.65
N ASP A 160 -20.32 -3.23 5.46
CA ASP A 160 -19.22 -4.14 5.12
C ASP A 160 -18.28 -3.52 4.08
N CYS A 161 -17.01 -3.94 4.11
CA CYS A 161 -16.04 -3.68 3.05
C CYS A 161 -15.45 -5.01 2.59
N SER A 162 -15.80 -5.44 1.38
CA SER A 162 -15.36 -6.70 0.82
C SER A 162 -13.84 -6.82 0.60
N LEU A 163 -13.05 -5.76 0.85
CA LEU A 163 -11.59 -5.84 0.84
C LEU A 163 -11.02 -6.38 2.15
N GLY A 164 -11.69 -6.15 3.28
CA GLY A 164 -11.27 -6.59 4.62
C GLY A 164 -12.07 -7.78 5.14
N ASP A 165 -11.69 -8.29 6.30
CA ASP A 165 -12.41 -9.36 7.00
C ASP A 165 -13.82 -8.91 7.41
N GLU A 166 -14.81 -9.78 7.32
CA GLU A 166 -16.22 -9.51 7.65
C GLU A 166 -16.41 -9.10 9.11
N ILE A 167 -15.59 -9.63 10.01
CA ILE A 167 -15.59 -9.30 11.44
C ILE A 167 -15.40 -7.79 11.72
N ASN A 168 -14.85 -7.04 10.76
CA ASN A 168 -14.66 -5.60 10.93
C ASN A 168 -15.96 -4.85 11.23
N LYS A 169 -17.09 -5.32 10.67
CA LYS A 169 -18.40 -4.76 10.99
C LYS A 169 -18.73 -4.91 12.47
N GLU A 170 -18.64 -6.13 12.99
CA GLU A 170 -18.96 -6.44 14.39
C GLU A 170 -18.03 -5.71 15.37
N ILE A 171 -16.74 -5.59 15.02
CA ILE A 171 -15.76 -4.81 15.80
C ILE A 171 -16.16 -3.33 15.83
N ASN A 172 -16.49 -2.75 14.68
CA ASN A 172 -16.91 -1.35 14.59
C ASN A 172 -18.20 -1.10 15.36
N ASP A 173 -19.18 -1.98 15.21
CA ASP A 173 -20.46 -1.91 15.95
C ASP A 173 -20.22 -1.97 17.47
N ALA A 174 -19.36 -2.88 17.95
CA ALA A 174 -19.01 -2.98 19.37
C ALA A 174 -18.35 -1.71 19.93
N VAL A 175 -17.49 -1.05 19.12
CA VAL A 175 -16.89 0.25 19.51
C VAL A 175 -17.95 1.35 19.55
N ILE A 176 -18.79 1.45 18.53
CA ILE A 176 -19.86 2.47 18.45
C ILE A 176 -20.87 2.30 19.59
N ASP A 177 -21.29 1.07 19.88
CA ASP A 177 -22.17 0.76 21.01
C ASP A 177 -21.55 1.15 22.36
N TYR A 178 -20.26 0.82 22.55
CA TYR A 178 -19.54 1.27 23.74
C TYR A 178 -19.56 2.80 23.85
N MET A 179 -19.29 3.51 22.75
CA MET A 179 -19.28 4.98 22.73
C MET A 179 -20.65 5.56 23.09
N ASN A 180 -21.71 5.04 22.50
CA ASN A 180 -23.08 5.52 22.73
C ASN A 180 -23.55 5.25 24.18
N GLU A 181 -23.34 4.05 24.71
CA GLU A 181 -23.74 3.66 26.07
C GLU A 181 -22.99 4.42 27.18
N ASN A 182 -21.79 4.93 26.87
CA ASN A 182 -20.92 5.56 27.87
C ASN A 182 -20.68 7.04 27.60
N ASN A 183 -21.46 7.66 26.68
CA ASN A 183 -21.35 9.06 26.27
C ASN A 183 -19.91 9.46 25.85
N VAL A 184 -19.21 8.56 25.12
CA VAL A 184 -17.89 8.83 24.57
C VAL A 184 -18.04 9.46 23.19
N SER A 185 -17.53 10.67 23.01
CA SER A 185 -17.70 11.41 21.76
C SER A 185 -16.71 10.98 20.67
N ALA A 186 -17.15 11.04 19.41
CA ALA A 186 -16.27 10.99 18.26
C ALA A 186 -15.39 12.25 18.19
N TYR A 187 -14.16 12.11 17.72
CA TYR A 187 -13.26 13.22 17.49
C TYR A 187 -13.67 13.98 16.21
N ASP A 188 -13.77 15.28 16.33
CA ASP A 188 -14.02 16.18 15.20
C ASP A 188 -12.73 16.87 14.78
N GLU A 189 -12.32 16.65 13.52
CA GLU A 189 -11.06 17.17 12.97
C GLU A 189 -11.01 18.69 12.84
N LYS A 190 -12.16 19.36 12.72
CA LYS A 190 -12.24 20.83 12.58
C LYS A 190 -12.10 21.54 13.93
N SER A 191 -12.86 21.09 14.92
CA SER A 191 -12.83 21.68 16.26
C SER A 191 -11.74 21.10 17.16
N HIS A 192 -11.16 19.94 16.80
CA HIS A 192 -10.20 19.16 17.59
C HIS A 192 -10.75 18.74 18.96
N LYS A 193 -12.05 18.54 19.04
CA LYS A 193 -12.76 18.06 20.24
C LYS A 193 -13.23 16.63 20.05
N GLY A 194 -13.55 15.97 21.17
CA GLY A 194 -13.98 14.56 21.17
C GLY A 194 -12.82 13.61 21.42
N ILE A 195 -13.15 12.33 21.58
CA ILE A 195 -12.23 11.30 22.11
C ILE A 195 -11.81 10.30 21.05
N VAL A 196 -12.74 9.52 20.47
CA VAL A 196 -12.38 8.43 19.55
C VAL A 196 -12.18 8.96 18.15
N ARG A 197 -10.98 8.72 17.59
CA ARG A 197 -10.59 9.17 16.25
C ARG A 197 -10.80 8.09 15.20
N ARG A 198 -10.31 6.89 15.45
CA ARG A 198 -10.32 5.78 14.48
C ARG A 198 -10.38 4.43 15.18
N VAL A 199 -10.99 3.47 14.54
CA VAL A 199 -10.83 2.04 14.81
C VAL A 199 -9.87 1.48 13.77
N PHE A 200 -8.86 0.77 14.23
CA PHE A 200 -7.89 0.10 13.38
C PHE A 200 -7.96 -1.40 13.70
N THR A 201 -8.01 -2.22 12.69
CA THR A 201 -7.94 -3.67 12.81
C THR A 201 -6.77 -4.22 12.03
N ARG A 202 -6.13 -5.22 12.59
CA ARG A 202 -5.09 -6.00 11.91
C ARG A 202 -5.36 -7.47 12.13
N LYS A 203 -5.44 -8.24 11.04
CA LYS A 203 -5.64 -9.67 11.03
C LYS A 203 -4.34 -10.37 10.62
N SER A 204 -3.97 -11.42 11.32
CA SER A 204 -3.01 -12.42 10.84
C SER A 204 -3.72 -13.44 9.95
N PHE A 205 -3.14 -13.77 8.82
CA PHE A 205 -3.67 -14.79 7.92
C PHE A 205 -3.24 -16.20 8.34
N SER A 206 -1.99 -16.37 8.77
CA SER A 206 -1.47 -17.68 9.17
C SER A 206 -1.93 -18.12 10.57
N ALA A 207 -1.96 -17.19 11.55
CA ALA A 207 -2.38 -17.48 12.91
C ALA A 207 -3.87 -17.20 13.18
N ASN A 208 -4.57 -16.56 12.23
CA ASN A 208 -5.98 -16.17 12.37
C ASN A 208 -6.25 -15.27 13.60
N GLU A 209 -5.25 -14.52 14.05
CA GLU A 209 -5.30 -13.59 15.17
C GLU A 209 -5.76 -12.20 14.72
N ILE A 210 -6.46 -11.47 15.60
CA ILE A 210 -6.91 -10.09 15.33
C ILE A 210 -6.41 -9.17 16.45
N MET A 211 -5.83 -8.05 16.03
CA MET A 211 -5.52 -6.90 16.87
C MET A 211 -6.52 -5.79 16.57
N VAL A 212 -7.12 -5.24 17.61
CA VAL A 212 -7.99 -4.06 17.54
C VAL A 212 -7.30 -2.89 18.23
N VAL A 213 -7.09 -1.80 17.49
CA VAL A 213 -6.50 -0.57 18.04
C VAL A 213 -7.54 0.54 17.97
N VAL A 214 -7.81 1.18 19.11
CA VAL A 214 -8.67 2.36 19.17
C VAL A 214 -7.80 3.59 19.35
N SER A 215 -7.73 4.45 18.33
CA SER A 215 -6.97 5.70 18.37
C SER A 215 -7.82 6.81 18.99
N VAL A 216 -7.27 7.50 19.99
CA VAL A 216 -8.01 8.47 20.79
C VAL A 216 -7.27 9.79 20.99
N ASN A 217 -8.03 10.88 21.08
CA ASN A 217 -7.57 12.20 21.48
C ASN A 217 -7.69 12.38 23.01
N ALA A 218 -7.19 11.42 23.77
CA ALA A 218 -7.22 11.44 25.23
C ALA A 218 -6.14 10.51 25.79
N LYS A 219 -5.72 10.72 27.04
CA LYS A 219 -4.75 9.83 27.70
C LYS A 219 -5.34 8.49 28.15
N SER A 220 -6.66 8.39 28.24
CA SER A 220 -7.37 7.17 28.63
C SER A 220 -8.81 7.20 28.10
N LEU A 221 -9.47 6.03 28.10
CA LEU A 221 -10.89 5.88 27.79
C LEU A 221 -11.73 5.74 29.07
N PRO A 222 -12.87 6.45 29.18
CA PRO A 222 -13.82 6.23 30.26
C PRO A 222 -14.37 4.80 30.23
N LYS A 223 -14.44 4.13 31.37
CA LYS A 223 -15.04 2.77 31.48
C LYS A 223 -14.49 1.78 30.46
N ARG A 224 -13.18 1.83 30.15
CA ARG A 224 -12.48 0.99 29.16
C ARG A 224 -12.77 -0.51 29.32
N GLU A 225 -13.05 -0.98 30.53
CA GLU A 225 -13.39 -2.39 30.79
C GLU A 225 -14.66 -2.83 30.01
N LYS A 226 -15.61 -1.91 29.79
CA LYS A 226 -16.79 -2.20 28.98
C LYS A 226 -16.45 -2.37 27.51
N LEU A 227 -15.51 -1.55 26.96
CA LEU A 227 -15.00 -1.71 25.62
C LEU A 227 -14.31 -3.06 25.45
N ILE A 228 -13.40 -3.41 26.38
CA ILE A 228 -12.70 -4.70 26.39
C ILE A 228 -13.71 -5.85 26.40
N SER A 229 -14.70 -5.79 27.31
CA SER A 229 -15.73 -6.83 27.40
C SER A 229 -16.55 -6.98 26.12
N LYS A 230 -16.92 -5.86 25.46
CA LYS A 230 -17.67 -5.90 24.21
C LYS A 230 -16.82 -6.52 23.08
N LEU A 231 -15.59 -6.05 22.88
CA LEU A 231 -14.71 -6.58 21.82
C LEU A 231 -14.40 -8.06 22.02
N ARG A 232 -14.15 -8.52 23.23
CA ARG A 232 -13.91 -9.94 23.52
C ARG A 232 -15.11 -10.84 23.23
N LYS A 233 -16.34 -10.29 23.27
CA LYS A 233 -17.56 -11.03 22.90
C LYS A 233 -17.75 -11.17 21.39
N VAL A 234 -17.12 -10.33 20.58
CA VAL A 234 -17.20 -10.40 19.12
C VAL A 234 -16.56 -11.70 18.62
N SER A 235 -15.35 -12.02 19.08
CA SER A 235 -14.66 -13.24 18.64
C SER A 235 -13.47 -13.57 19.53
N ASP A 236 -13.21 -14.84 19.74
CA ASP A 236 -12.00 -15.36 20.39
C ASP A 236 -10.73 -15.12 19.53
N ARG A 237 -10.89 -14.79 18.26
CA ARG A 237 -9.78 -14.38 17.36
C ARG A 237 -9.18 -13.02 17.76
N ILE A 238 -9.91 -12.19 18.53
CA ILE A 238 -9.37 -10.93 19.04
C ILE A 238 -8.46 -11.25 20.23
N VAL A 239 -7.14 -11.23 19.96
CA VAL A 239 -6.10 -11.56 20.95
C VAL A 239 -5.36 -10.34 21.48
N SER A 240 -5.61 -9.16 20.90
CA SER A 240 -4.96 -7.91 21.26
C SER A 240 -5.94 -6.75 21.16
N ILE A 241 -6.06 -5.96 22.23
CA ILE A 241 -6.83 -4.71 22.27
C ILE A 241 -5.90 -3.61 22.76
N VAL A 242 -5.67 -2.60 21.93
CA VAL A 242 -4.71 -1.52 22.16
C VAL A 242 -5.40 -0.17 22.12
N LEU A 243 -5.05 0.71 23.03
CA LEU A 243 -5.37 2.13 22.99
C LEU A 243 -4.18 2.88 22.41
N ASN A 244 -4.37 3.57 21.31
CA ASN A 244 -3.35 4.45 20.73
C ASN A 244 -3.67 5.91 21.06
N ILE A 245 -2.74 6.59 21.74
CA ILE A 245 -2.92 7.95 22.22
C ILE A 245 -2.45 8.93 21.16
N ASN A 246 -3.36 9.61 20.49
CA ASN A 246 -3.07 10.62 19.47
C ASN A 246 -3.76 11.95 19.81
N THR A 247 -3.14 12.73 20.66
CA THR A 247 -3.63 14.06 21.07
C THR A 247 -3.12 15.19 20.18
N LYS A 248 -2.28 14.89 19.18
CA LYS A 248 -1.71 15.87 18.27
C LYS A 248 -2.68 16.19 17.12
N ARG A 249 -2.63 17.44 16.65
CA ARG A 249 -3.36 17.89 15.45
C ARG A 249 -2.60 17.47 14.20
N ASN A 250 -2.67 16.20 13.86
CA ASN A 250 -2.02 15.62 12.69
C ASN A 250 -2.90 14.54 12.04
N ASN A 251 -2.52 14.13 10.84
CA ASN A 251 -3.21 13.11 10.05
C ASN A 251 -2.65 11.69 10.26
N LEU A 252 -1.73 11.49 11.22
CA LEU A 252 -1.19 10.16 11.50
C LEU A 252 -2.32 9.21 11.91
N VAL A 253 -2.27 8.01 11.36
CA VAL A 253 -3.23 6.96 11.71
C VAL A 253 -3.00 6.51 13.15
N LEU A 254 -1.76 6.20 13.49
CA LEU A 254 -1.30 5.82 14.82
C LEU A 254 -0.04 6.62 15.19
N THR A 255 0.12 6.91 16.47
CA THR A 255 1.35 7.47 17.06
C THR A 255 2.15 6.36 17.72
N GLU A 256 3.34 6.69 18.26
CA GLU A 256 4.19 5.75 18.99
C GLU A 256 3.61 5.37 20.37
N GLU A 257 2.68 6.16 20.92
CA GLU A 257 2.16 5.99 22.28
C GLU A 257 0.99 5.02 22.31
N ASN A 258 1.26 3.79 22.82
CA ASN A 258 0.27 2.71 22.95
C ASN A 258 0.12 2.28 24.41
N VAL A 259 -1.10 1.89 24.77
CA VAL A 259 -1.43 1.21 26.02
C VAL A 259 -2.13 -0.10 25.68
N ILE A 260 -1.57 -1.21 26.09
CA ILE A 260 -2.21 -2.51 25.93
C ILE A 260 -3.37 -2.57 26.95
N LEU A 261 -4.59 -2.59 26.42
CA LEU A 261 -5.79 -2.71 27.25
C LEU A 261 -6.05 -4.15 27.63
N TRP A 262 -5.78 -5.08 26.70
CA TRP A 262 -5.95 -6.50 26.96
C TRP A 262 -5.18 -7.35 25.96
N GLY A 263 -4.69 -8.51 26.40
CA GLY A 263 -4.08 -9.55 25.57
C GLY A 263 -2.65 -9.23 25.15
N LYS A 264 -2.30 -9.58 23.92
CA LYS A 264 -0.96 -9.50 23.37
C LYS A 264 -0.62 -8.06 22.95
N ASP A 265 0.66 -7.69 23.02
CA ASP A 265 1.19 -6.43 22.45
C ASP A 265 1.39 -6.51 20.94
N ARG A 266 1.50 -7.74 20.39
CA ARG A 266 1.72 -8.04 18.99
C ARG A 266 0.88 -9.24 18.54
N ILE A 267 0.56 -9.29 17.26
CA ILE A 267 0.08 -10.52 16.59
C ILE A 267 1.21 -11.11 15.76
N SER A 268 1.09 -12.35 15.37
CA SER A 268 2.10 -12.98 14.52
C SER A 268 1.50 -13.42 13.19
N ASP A 269 2.28 -13.27 12.10
CA ASP A 269 1.94 -13.81 10.80
C ASP A 269 3.17 -14.50 10.18
N THR A 270 2.96 -15.39 9.22
CA THR A 270 4.03 -16.14 8.57
C THR A 270 4.10 -15.75 7.10
N LEU A 271 5.31 -15.51 6.61
CA LEU A 271 5.58 -15.18 5.22
C LEU A 271 6.81 -15.97 4.77
N LEU A 272 6.68 -16.77 3.71
CA LEU A 272 7.74 -17.66 3.18
C LEU A 272 8.43 -18.52 4.27
N GLY A 273 7.63 -18.98 5.25
CA GLY A 273 8.11 -19.81 6.35
C GLY A 273 8.90 -19.08 7.45
N VAL A 274 8.92 -17.74 7.42
CA VAL A 274 9.45 -16.89 8.51
C VAL A 274 8.28 -16.32 9.29
N LYS A 275 8.31 -16.43 10.62
CA LYS A 275 7.28 -15.91 11.51
C LYS A 275 7.60 -14.48 11.94
N PHE A 276 6.73 -13.53 11.62
CA PHE A 276 6.86 -12.13 11.98
C PHE A 276 5.95 -11.77 13.14
N TYR A 277 6.47 -11.04 14.12
CA TYR A 277 5.72 -10.44 15.22
C TYR A 277 5.46 -8.98 14.90
N ILE A 278 4.20 -8.61 14.81
CA ILE A 278 3.74 -7.38 14.20
C ILE A 278 3.08 -6.50 15.26
N SER A 279 3.68 -5.35 15.56
CA SER A 279 3.14 -4.35 16.47
C SER A 279 2.04 -3.49 15.80
N PRO A 280 1.30 -2.67 16.53
CA PRO A 280 0.33 -1.75 15.93
C PRO A 280 0.91 -0.86 14.82
N GLN A 281 2.16 -0.36 15.00
CA GLN A 281 2.83 0.55 14.08
C GLN A 281 3.62 -0.14 12.96
N SER A 282 4.04 -1.40 13.15
CA SER A 282 4.88 -2.09 12.17
C SER A 282 4.27 -2.01 10.77
N PHE A 283 5.07 -1.63 9.79
CA PHE A 283 4.67 -1.82 8.40
C PHE A 283 4.73 -3.32 8.09
N PHE A 284 3.67 -3.84 7.55
CA PHE A 284 3.56 -5.19 7.01
C PHE A 284 2.60 -5.10 5.83
N GLN A 285 2.95 -5.70 4.71
CA GLN A 285 2.16 -5.62 3.48
C GLN A 285 0.72 -6.05 3.71
N VAL A 286 -0.24 -5.29 3.13
CA VAL A 286 -1.66 -5.44 3.49
C VAL A 286 -2.35 -6.61 2.82
N ASN A 287 -1.72 -7.24 1.83
CA ASN A 287 -2.21 -8.40 1.10
C ASN A 287 -1.20 -9.56 1.24
N PRO A 288 -1.27 -10.37 2.29
CA PRO A 288 -0.28 -11.43 2.54
C PRO A 288 -0.16 -12.43 1.39
N VAL A 289 -1.27 -12.79 0.76
CA VAL A 289 -1.30 -13.78 -0.35
C VAL A 289 -0.48 -13.29 -1.55
N GLN A 290 -0.66 -12.04 -1.96
CA GLN A 290 0.11 -11.49 -3.07
C GLN A 290 1.52 -11.08 -2.64
N THR A 291 1.73 -10.71 -1.39
CA THR A 291 3.07 -10.42 -0.85
C THR A 291 3.96 -11.65 -0.90
N GLU A 292 3.42 -12.83 -0.60
CA GLU A 292 4.18 -14.08 -0.70
C GLU A 292 4.62 -14.35 -2.14
N LYS A 293 3.74 -14.14 -3.12
CA LYS A 293 4.08 -14.25 -4.55
C LYS A 293 5.11 -13.20 -4.99
N LEU A 294 4.93 -11.94 -4.54
CA LEU A 294 5.83 -10.81 -4.83
C LEU A 294 7.25 -11.07 -4.30
N TYR A 295 7.35 -11.46 -3.01
CA TYR A 295 8.64 -11.70 -2.38
C TYR A 295 9.29 -12.98 -2.88
N SER A 296 8.51 -14.02 -3.18
CA SER A 296 9.04 -15.22 -3.86
C SER A 296 9.70 -14.85 -5.20
N LYS A 297 9.06 -13.98 -5.99
CA LYS A 297 9.63 -13.51 -7.26
C LYS A 297 10.87 -12.62 -7.06
N ALA A 298 10.86 -11.75 -6.04
CA ALA A 298 12.03 -10.94 -5.73
C ALA A 298 13.24 -11.81 -5.33
N LEU A 299 13.03 -12.85 -4.52
CA LEU A 299 14.07 -13.79 -4.13
C LEU A 299 14.51 -14.69 -5.30
N GLU A 300 13.58 -15.09 -6.18
CA GLU A 300 13.91 -15.81 -7.43
C GLU A 300 14.83 -14.97 -8.32
N TYR A 301 14.53 -13.67 -8.50
CA TYR A 301 15.35 -12.76 -9.29
C TYR A 301 16.70 -12.47 -8.63
N ALA A 302 16.73 -12.45 -7.29
CA ALA A 302 17.96 -12.31 -6.53
C ALA A 302 18.91 -13.52 -6.70
N ASP A 303 18.38 -14.73 -6.97
CA ASP A 303 19.12 -15.97 -7.18
C ASP A 303 20.16 -16.20 -6.06
N ILE A 304 19.65 -16.29 -4.83
CA ILE A 304 20.44 -16.33 -3.61
C ILE A 304 20.82 -17.77 -3.26
N ASP A 305 22.10 -17.98 -2.99
CA ASP A 305 22.66 -19.21 -2.44
C ASP A 305 23.49 -18.97 -1.15
N GLU A 306 24.06 -20.03 -0.58
CA GLU A 306 24.87 -20.00 0.64
C GLU A 306 26.16 -19.18 0.57
N ASN A 307 26.57 -18.73 -0.62
CA ASN A 307 27.75 -17.88 -0.84
C ASN A 307 27.36 -16.42 -1.09
N THR A 308 26.06 -16.15 -1.31
CA THR A 308 25.56 -14.85 -1.71
C THR A 308 25.44 -13.89 -0.53
N SER A 309 26.09 -12.74 -0.60
CA SER A 309 25.89 -11.61 0.31
C SER A 309 24.81 -10.67 -0.22
N VAL A 310 23.84 -10.32 0.63
CA VAL A 310 22.65 -9.53 0.26
C VAL A 310 22.62 -8.22 1.05
N MET A 311 22.28 -7.11 0.40
CA MET A 311 21.91 -5.87 1.07
C MET A 311 20.44 -5.54 0.75
N ASP A 312 19.61 -5.45 1.79
CA ASP A 312 18.18 -5.10 1.70
C ASP A 312 18.01 -3.66 2.18
N ILE A 313 17.75 -2.76 1.25
CA ILE A 313 17.61 -1.32 1.51
C ILE A 313 16.13 -0.96 1.59
N TYR A 314 15.75 -0.28 2.68
CA TYR A 314 14.37 -0.02 3.12
C TYR A 314 13.68 -1.26 3.70
N CYS A 315 14.41 -2.02 4.52
CA CYS A 315 14.01 -3.36 4.95
C CYS A 315 12.81 -3.44 5.91
N GLY A 316 12.35 -2.31 6.47
CA GLY A 316 11.26 -2.28 7.44
C GLY A 316 11.53 -3.18 8.65
N ILE A 317 10.60 -4.07 8.99
CA ILE A 317 10.76 -5.07 10.05
C ILE A 317 11.54 -6.32 9.59
N GLY A 318 12.28 -6.21 8.50
CA GLY A 318 13.12 -7.27 7.95
C GLY A 318 12.38 -8.32 7.13
N THR A 319 11.24 -7.99 6.51
CA THR A 319 10.39 -8.98 5.83
C THR A 319 11.11 -9.67 4.67
N ILE A 320 11.78 -8.93 3.79
CA ILE A 320 12.58 -9.50 2.71
C ILE A 320 13.92 -10.01 3.26
N SER A 321 14.58 -9.23 4.11
CA SER A 321 15.89 -9.58 4.71
C SER A 321 15.87 -10.97 5.34
N LEU A 322 14.89 -11.25 6.21
CA LEU A 322 14.84 -12.52 6.95
C LEU A 322 14.41 -13.70 6.07
N CYS A 323 13.60 -13.46 5.04
CA CYS A 323 13.30 -14.48 4.04
C CYS A 323 14.54 -14.80 3.20
N ALA A 324 15.34 -13.79 2.81
CA ALA A 324 16.60 -13.96 2.09
C ALA A 324 17.66 -14.67 2.93
N ALA A 325 17.75 -14.35 4.23
CA ALA A 325 18.73 -14.90 5.15
C ALA A 325 18.67 -16.43 5.31
N LYS A 326 17.54 -17.05 4.99
CA LYS A 326 17.40 -18.52 5.01
C LYS A 326 18.37 -19.23 4.07
N ASN A 327 18.72 -18.59 2.96
CA ASN A 327 19.57 -19.18 1.93
C ASN A 327 20.86 -18.37 1.69
N ALA A 328 20.92 -17.12 2.16
CA ALA A 328 22.06 -16.24 1.95
C ALA A 328 23.23 -16.55 2.91
N LYS A 329 24.45 -16.24 2.48
CA LYS A 329 25.64 -16.19 3.36
C LYS A 329 25.48 -15.15 4.47
N SER A 330 25.08 -13.96 4.08
CA SER A 330 24.86 -12.84 5.00
C SER A 330 23.87 -11.85 4.42
N VAL A 331 23.13 -11.17 5.30
CA VAL A 331 22.17 -10.12 4.92
C VAL A 331 22.46 -8.86 5.74
N VAL A 332 22.53 -7.72 5.07
CA VAL A 332 22.56 -6.39 5.69
C VAL A 332 21.26 -5.68 5.39
N GLY A 333 20.47 -5.38 6.41
CA GLY A 333 19.23 -4.62 6.30
C GLY A 333 19.41 -3.16 6.72
N VAL A 334 18.84 -2.22 5.97
CA VAL A 334 18.87 -0.77 6.23
C VAL A 334 17.47 -0.21 6.27
N GLU A 335 17.13 0.51 7.35
CA GLU A 335 15.82 1.16 7.53
C GLU A 335 15.99 2.42 8.40
N ILE A 336 15.27 3.48 8.05
CA ILE A 336 15.34 4.76 8.78
C ILE A 336 14.58 4.73 10.12
N VAL A 337 13.54 3.88 10.21
CA VAL A 337 12.69 3.80 11.41
C VAL A 337 13.34 2.89 12.45
N GLU A 338 13.91 3.47 13.50
CA GLU A 338 14.61 2.75 14.57
C GLU A 338 13.75 1.63 15.18
N ARG A 339 12.46 1.89 15.43
CA ARG A 339 11.52 0.89 15.96
C ARG A 339 11.35 -0.30 15.01
N ALA A 340 11.35 -0.09 13.70
CA ALA A 340 11.26 -1.18 12.72
C ALA A 340 12.53 -2.05 12.76
N ILE A 341 13.70 -1.46 12.98
CA ILE A 341 14.96 -2.19 13.15
C ILE A 341 14.95 -2.99 14.46
N GLU A 342 14.40 -2.47 15.54
CA GLU A 342 14.20 -3.26 16.77
C GLU A 342 13.32 -4.48 16.51
N ASP A 343 12.18 -4.27 15.83
CA ASP A 343 11.29 -5.37 15.43
C ASP A 343 11.99 -6.36 14.49
N ALA A 344 12.83 -5.90 13.54
CA ALA A 344 13.61 -6.77 12.65
C ALA A 344 14.61 -7.65 13.41
N LYS A 345 15.37 -7.08 14.34
CA LYS A 345 16.31 -7.81 15.21
C LYS A 345 15.60 -8.84 16.09
N GLU A 346 14.45 -8.45 16.67
CA GLU A 346 13.66 -9.38 17.48
C GLU A 346 13.08 -10.52 16.62
N ASN A 347 12.61 -10.23 15.41
CA ASN A 347 12.14 -11.23 14.47
C ASN A 347 13.27 -12.18 14.04
N ALA A 348 14.50 -11.68 13.83
CA ALA A 348 15.67 -12.52 13.56
C ALA A 348 15.92 -13.51 14.69
N VAL A 349 16.02 -13.01 15.92
CA VAL A 349 16.25 -13.86 17.12
C VAL A 349 15.17 -14.91 17.28
N LYS A 350 13.88 -14.54 17.14
CA LYS A 350 12.75 -15.46 17.29
C LYS A 350 12.66 -16.54 16.21
N ASN A 351 13.30 -16.33 15.06
CA ASN A 351 13.40 -17.31 13.97
C ASN A 351 14.75 -18.04 13.93
N GLY A 352 15.67 -17.79 14.88
CA GLY A 352 17.01 -18.38 14.90
C GLY A 352 17.88 -17.96 13.72
N ILE A 353 17.67 -16.75 13.18
CA ILE A 353 18.45 -16.20 12.06
C ILE A 353 19.58 -15.35 12.63
N GLU A 354 20.83 -15.79 12.43
CA GLU A 354 22.04 -15.18 12.99
C GLU A 354 22.88 -14.45 11.93
N ASN A 355 22.63 -14.68 10.66
CA ASN A 355 23.37 -14.13 9.52
C ASN A 355 22.77 -12.81 8.96
N ALA A 356 21.88 -12.14 9.70
CA ALA A 356 21.27 -10.87 9.32
C ALA A 356 21.68 -9.76 10.31
N ILE A 357 22.19 -8.64 9.79
CA ILE A 357 22.58 -7.45 10.56
C ILE A 357 21.73 -6.27 10.11
N PHE A 358 21.25 -5.46 11.05
CA PHE A 358 20.32 -4.35 10.76
C PHE A 358 20.85 -3.01 11.27
N TYR A 359 20.76 -1.98 10.43
CA TYR A 359 21.17 -0.60 10.70
C TYR A 359 19.99 0.35 10.66
N ALA A 360 19.85 1.17 11.73
CA ALA A 360 18.84 2.22 11.84
C ALA A 360 19.44 3.55 11.38
N ASP A 361 19.32 3.86 10.10
CA ASP A 361 19.70 5.17 9.53
C ASP A 361 19.03 5.30 8.16
N SER A 362 19.00 6.50 7.59
CA SER A 362 18.51 6.70 6.22
C SER A 362 19.46 6.04 5.21
N ALA A 363 18.90 5.48 4.13
CA ALA A 363 19.66 4.77 3.12
C ALA A 363 20.75 5.67 2.51
N GLU A 364 20.40 6.92 2.21
CA GLU A 364 21.30 7.94 1.66
C GLU A 364 22.49 8.27 2.56
N ASN A 365 22.38 8.03 3.89
CA ASN A 365 23.44 8.27 4.85
C ASN A 365 24.31 7.05 5.09
N ILE A 366 23.70 5.87 5.29
CA ILE A 366 24.42 4.69 5.77
C ILE A 366 24.98 3.83 4.64
N VAL A 367 24.24 3.69 3.51
CA VAL A 367 24.68 2.82 2.40
C VAL A 367 26.04 3.27 1.84
N PRO A 368 26.26 4.57 1.53
CA PRO A 368 27.59 5.03 1.09
C PRO A 368 28.69 4.69 2.08
N LYS A 369 28.45 4.87 3.39
CA LYS A 369 29.44 4.58 4.45
C LYS A 369 29.77 3.09 4.57
N LEU A 370 28.76 2.21 4.41
CA LEU A 370 28.98 0.76 4.41
C LEU A 370 29.86 0.34 3.22
N ILE A 371 29.57 0.87 2.03
CA ILE A 371 30.33 0.61 0.83
C ILE A 371 31.79 1.14 0.95
N GLU A 372 31.97 2.35 1.51
CA GLU A 372 33.32 2.89 1.78
C GLU A 372 34.10 2.06 2.79
N LYS A 373 33.43 1.43 3.76
CA LYS A 373 34.04 0.51 4.74
C LYS A 373 34.34 -0.87 4.17
N GLY A 374 34.02 -1.13 2.92
CA GLY A 374 34.34 -2.39 2.25
C GLY A 374 33.18 -3.38 2.10
N GLU A 375 31.96 -3.01 2.46
CA GLU A 375 30.80 -3.86 2.15
C GLU A 375 30.67 -4.01 0.62
N ARG A 376 30.55 -5.26 0.16
CA ARG A 376 30.42 -5.60 -1.27
C ARG A 376 29.34 -6.67 -1.43
N PRO A 377 28.04 -6.28 -1.43
CA PRO A 377 26.96 -7.23 -1.63
C PRO A 377 26.99 -7.80 -3.05
N ASP A 378 26.77 -9.09 -3.20
CA ASP A 378 26.55 -9.72 -4.51
C ASP A 378 25.22 -9.30 -5.10
N VAL A 379 24.23 -9.10 -4.24
CA VAL A 379 22.85 -8.72 -4.60
C VAL A 379 22.38 -7.57 -3.71
N VAL A 380 21.75 -6.57 -4.34
CA VAL A 380 21.00 -5.52 -3.64
C VAL A 380 19.53 -5.68 -3.92
N ILE A 381 18.71 -5.68 -2.86
CA ILE A 381 17.25 -5.63 -2.95
C ILE A 381 16.80 -4.25 -2.49
N LEU A 382 15.89 -3.62 -3.23
CA LEU A 382 15.32 -2.31 -2.95
C LEU A 382 13.80 -2.40 -2.85
N ASP A 383 13.20 -1.91 -1.76
CA ASP A 383 11.75 -1.70 -1.63
C ASP A 383 11.47 -0.28 -1.12
N PRO A 384 11.78 0.77 -1.90
CA PRO A 384 11.72 2.15 -1.45
C PRO A 384 10.27 2.66 -1.31
N PRO A 385 10.06 3.76 -0.55
CA PRO A 385 8.79 4.44 -0.49
C PRO A 385 8.39 5.03 -1.85
N ARG A 386 7.14 5.52 -1.97
CA ARG A 386 6.57 6.06 -3.23
C ARG A 386 7.42 7.12 -3.95
N LYS A 387 8.31 7.82 -3.25
CA LYS A 387 9.24 8.79 -3.85
C LYS A 387 10.39 8.17 -4.63
N GLY A 388 10.57 6.84 -4.54
CA GLY A 388 11.70 6.11 -5.09
C GLY A 388 12.94 6.21 -4.19
N SER A 389 14.08 5.75 -4.72
CA SER A 389 15.37 5.84 -4.04
C SER A 389 16.04 7.19 -4.28
N ASP A 390 16.87 7.61 -3.33
CA ASP A 390 17.69 8.81 -3.47
C ASP A 390 18.91 8.54 -4.37
N GLU A 391 19.35 9.56 -5.11
CA GLU A 391 20.46 9.45 -6.06
C GLU A 391 21.78 9.04 -5.37
N SER A 392 22.00 9.48 -4.13
CA SER A 392 23.21 9.09 -3.36
C SER A 392 23.21 7.61 -3.04
N THR A 393 22.05 7.02 -2.72
CA THR A 393 21.87 5.58 -2.50
C THR A 393 22.12 4.81 -3.79
N LEU A 394 21.53 5.21 -4.92
CA LEU A 394 21.76 4.58 -6.23
C LEU A 394 23.22 4.65 -6.64
N THR A 395 23.87 5.80 -6.43
CA THR A 395 25.31 5.98 -6.72
C THR A 395 26.18 5.04 -5.84
N ALA A 396 25.83 4.85 -4.57
CA ALA A 396 26.53 3.92 -3.69
C ALA A 396 26.37 2.46 -4.16
N ILE A 397 25.18 2.08 -4.62
CA ILE A 397 24.91 0.76 -5.20
C ILE A 397 25.79 0.54 -6.45
N ILE A 398 25.87 1.53 -7.34
CA ILE A 398 26.73 1.46 -8.52
C ILE A 398 28.21 1.27 -8.12
N LYS A 399 28.69 2.00 -7.10
CA LYS A 399 30.06 1.84 -6.57
C LYS A 399 30.31 0.48 -5.92
N ALA A 400 29.28 -0.12 -5.31
CA ALA A 400 29.35 -1.45 -4.73
C ALA A 400 29.48 -2.55 -5.80
N GLN A 401 29.02 -2.28 -7.01
CA GLN A 401 29.05 -3.18 -8.16
C GLN A 401 28.40 -4.54 -7.90
N PRO A 402 27.18 -4.63 -7.29
CA PRO A 402 26.50 -5.90 -7.17
C PRO A 402 26.25 -6.54 -8.53
N LYS A 403 26.24 -7.86 -8.59
CA LYS A 403 25.91 -8.61 -9.81
C LYS A 403 24.45 -8.34 -10.22
N ARG A 404 23.58 -8.22 -9.23
CA ARG A 404 22.13 -8.03 -9.43
C ARG A 404 21.59 -6.93 -8.52
N VAL A 405 20.65 -6.17 -9.04
CA VAL A 405 19.79 -5.24 -8.31
C VAL A 405 18.34 -5.67 -8.52
N VAL A 406 17.66 -6.07 -7.48
CA VAL A 406 16.24 -6.41 -7.50
C VAL A 406 15.46 -5.23 -6.92
N TYR A 407 14.67 -4.58 -7.77
CA TYR A 407 13.91 -3.40 -7.38
C TYR A 407 12.42 -3.75 -7.25
N VAL A 408 11.90 -3.73 -6.03
CA VAL A 408 10.47 -3.82 -5.71
C VAL A 408 9.91 -2.40 -5.67
N SER A 409 8.76 -2.14 -6.30
CA SER A 409 8.22 -0.79 -6.40
C SER A 409 6.70 -0.73 -6.43
N CYS A 410 6.13 0.13 -5.59
CA CYS A 410 4.71 0.50 -5.61
C CYS A 410 4.38 1.71 -6.50
N ASN A 411 5.39 2.30 -7.19
CA ASN A 411 5.21 3.48 -8.04
C ASN A 411 6.00 3.35 -9.34
N PRO A 412 5.33 2.97 -10.45
CA PRO A 412 5.99 2.79 -11.73
C PRO A 412 6.75 4.02 -12.26
N ALA A 413 6.30 5.24 -11.90
CA ALA A 413 6.97 6.46 -12.37
C ALA A 413 8.35 6.66 -11.74
N THR A 414 8.47 6.45 -10.41
CA THR A 414 9.77 6.53 -9.73
C THR A 414 10.64 5.33 -10.04
N LEU A 415 10.06 4.15 -10.19
CA LEU A 415 10.77 2.96 -10.69
C LEU A 415 11.44 3.24 -12.04
N ALA A 416 10.69 3.79 -12.99
CA ALA A 416 11.20 4.10 -14.34
C ALA A 416 12.36 5.09 -14.31
N ARG A 417 12.30 6.13 -13.43
CA ARG A 417 13.37 7.09 -13.22
C ARG A 417 14.63 6.41 -12.66
N ASP A 418 14.45 5.64 -11.59
CA ASP A 418 15.57 5.01 -10.87
C ASP A 418 16.21 3.89 -11.71
N ALA A 419 15.39 3.10 -12.40
CA ALA A 419 15.87 2.09 -13.33
C ALA A 419 16.67 2.71 -14.51
N ARG A 420 16.24 3.87 -15.01
CA ARG A 420 17.00 4.61 -16.03
C ARG A 420 18.37 5.05 -15.49
N PHE A 421 18.41 5.58 -14.28
CA PHE A 421 19.67 5.98 -13.64
C PHE A 421 20.65 4.78 -13.52
N LEU A 422 20.17 3.63 -13.07
CA LEU A 422 20.97 2.42 -12.98
C LEU A 422 21.42 1.93 -14.38
N ASN A 423 20.53 2.01 -15.37
CA ASN A 423 20.82 1.59 -16.76
C ASN A 423 21.91 2.46 -17.38
N ASP A 424 21.89 3.76 -17.15
CA ASP A 424 22.92 4.69 -17.64
C ASP A 424 24.29 4.47 -16.96
N ASN A 425 24.33 3.67 -15.90
CA ASN A 425 25.50 3.39 -15.09
C ASN A 425 25.86 1.88 -15.04
N GLY A 426 25.63 1.15 -16.12
CA GLY A 426 26.14 -0.20 -16.31
C GLY A 426 25.24 -1.34 -15.84
N TYR A 427 23.94 -1.08 -15.62
CA TYR A 427 22.95 -2.13 -15.37
C TYR A 427 21.92 -2.20 -16.48
N THR A 428 21.45 -3.38 -16.82
CA THR A 428 20.36 -3.55 -17.78
C THR A 428 19.18 -4.28 -17.15
N ILE A 429 17.97 -3.91 -17.53
CA ILE A 429 16.76 -4.64 -17.12
C ILE A 429 16.74 -5.98 -17.85
N THR A 430 16.69 -7.08 -17.09
CA THR A 430 16.67 -8.44 -17.64
C THR A 430 15.35 -9.16 -17.41
N ALA A 431 14.57 -8.74 -16.40
CA ALA A 431 13.23 -9.27 -16.15
C ALA A 431 12.36 -8.26 -15.41
N THR A 432 11.04 -8.30 -15.65
CA THR A 432 10.07 -7.45 -14.98
C THR A 432 8.73 -8.17 -14.82
N THR A 433 8.29 -8.36 -13.57
CA THR A 433 6.97 -8.92 -13.27
C THR A 433 6.16 -7.93 -12.45
N ALA A 434 4.92 -7.67 -12.86
CA ALA A 434 3.97 -6.84 -12.10
C ALA A 434 3.07 -7.70 -11.21
N PHE A 435 2.55 -7.11 -10.14
CA PHE A 435 1.69 -7.78 -9.15
C PHE A 435 0.50 -6.90 -8.78
N ASP A 436 -0.67 -7.49 -8.74
CA ASP A 436 -1.86 -6.83 -8.20
C ASP A 436 -1.97 -7.07 -6.69
N LEU A 437 -1.23 -6.29 -5.89
CA LEU A 437 -1.36 -6.28 -4.43
C LEU A 437 -2.64 -5.62 -3.94
N PHE A 438 -3.23 -4.75 -4.78
CA PHE A 438 -4.36 -3.90 -4.40
C PHE A 438 -5.50 -4.03 -5.43
N PRO A 439 -6.16 -5.20 -5.54
CA PRO A 439 -7.32 -5.38 -6.38
C PRO A 439 -8.34 -4.25 -6.23
N HIS A 440 -9.00 -3.88 -7.34
CA HIS A 440 -9.99 -2.81 -7.44
C HIS A 440 -9.46 -1.39 -7.28
N THR A 441 -8.15 -1.21 -7.07
CA THR A 441 -7.47 0.09 -7.09
C THR A 441 -6.55 0.20 -8.30
N SER A 442 -6.13 1.41 -8.67
CA SER A 442 -5.18 1.63 -9.76
C SER A 442 -3.71 1.34 -9.37
N HIS A 443 -3.45 0.99 -8.12
CA HIS A 443 -2.09 0.69 -7.67
C HIS A 443 -1.59 -0.65 -8.22
N VAL A 444 -0.32 -0.68 -8.60
CA VAL A 444 0.40 -1.85 -9.08
C VAL A 444 1.77 -1.90 -8.42
N GLU A 445 2.17 -3.10 -8.01
CA GLU A 445 3.53 -3.40 -7.58
C GLU A 445 4.32 -4.01 -8.73
N SER A 446 5.62 -3.80 -8.75
CA SER A 446 6.51 -4.37 -9.77
C SER A 446 7.79 -4.88 -9.13
N VAL A 447 8.29 -6.00 -9.63
CA VAL A 447 9.64 -6.50 -9.33
C VAL A 447 10.44 -6.44 -10.62
N VAL A 448 11.55 -5.72 -10.59
CA VAL A 448 12.47 -5.56 -11.72
C VAL A 448 13.81 -6.15 -11.33
N LEU A 449 14.33 -7.05 -12.17
CA LEU A 449 15.71 -7.50 -12.11
C LEU A 449 16.56 -6.65 -13.03
N MET A 450 17.61 -6.07 -12.48
CA MET A 450 18.66 -5.40 -13.24
C MET A 450 19.98 -6.13 -13.01
N SER A 451 20.62 -6.55 -14.09
CA SER A 451 21.91 -7.22 -14.07
C SER A 451 23.01 -6.28 -14.51
N ARG A 452 24.16 -6.38 -13.85
CA ARG A 452 25.33 -5.62 -14.29
C ARG A 452 25.79 -6.13 -15.67
N VAL A 453 26.06 -5.20 -16.57
CA VAL A 453 26.65 -5.50 -17.86
C VAL A 453 28.15 -5.67 -17.62
N ASP A 454 28.66 -6.91 -17.74
CA ASP A 454 30.09 -7.15 -17.73
C ASP A 454 30.66 -6.64 -19.07
N GLU A 455 31.75 -5.83 -19.01
CA GLU A 455 32.48 -5.32 -20.17
C GLU A 455 33.19 -6.44 -20.94
#